data_254bcd2e409ca846a9e03629a6037d89
#
_entry.id   254bcd2e409ca846a9e03629a6037d89
#
_cell.length_a   1.000
_cell.length_b   1.000
_cell.length_c   1.000
_cell.angle_alpha   90.00
_cell.angle_beta   90.00
_cell.angle_gamma   90.00
#
_symmetry.space_group_name_H-M   'P 1'
#
loop_
_entity.id
_entity.type
_entity.pdbx_description
1 polymer ?
#
loop_
_entity_poly.entity_id
_entity_poly.type
_entity_poly.pdbx_seq_one_letter_code
_entity_poly.pdbx_strand_id
1 'polypeptide(L)'
;MCIRDSWTVQEGDRNLQAIARHFDTAAMLILEANDTIAPVQPKPGTQVLIPSQMLLPDVPREGIVVNLAELRLYYFPPGENQVQVYPLGIGQLGLETPEMTTRVGQKIPNPTWTPTAGIRARSLEKGVTLPAVVPAGPNNPLGRYALRLAYGNGEYLIHGTNAPDSVGLRVSSGCMRMNADDIKALFSQVKTGTPVRIINQPVKFAVEPDGKRYVEVHRPLSQTEGENTRTIAYTLPAAFHAFAEDKAVDDLQLKKAMSRRAGYPVVVSAGAGSTATSLSAQNSSSDNGLLTPVSYTHLRAHET
;
A
#
# COMPACT_ATOMS: atom_id res chain seq x y z
N MET A 1 4.11 19.77 -10.26
CA MET A 1 2.72 19.53 -10.70
C MET A 1 2.41 18.06 -10.42
N CYS A 2 1.55 17.79 -9.45
CA CYS A 2 1.22 16.40 -9.13
C CYS A 2 0.33 15.83 -10.23
N ILE A 3 0.86 14.97 -11.06
CA ILE A 3 0.06 14.20 -12.04
C ILE A 3 -0.71 13.18 -11.22
N ARG A 4 -2.01 13.41 -11.08
CA ARG A 4 -2.93 12.42 -10.52
C ARG A 4 -3.46 11.63 -11.70
N ASP A 5 -3.19 10.33 -11.70
CA ASP A 5 -3.79 9.47 -12.69
C ASP A 5 -5.29 9.40 -12.45
N SER A 6 -6.06 9.38 -13.51
CA SER A 6 -7.51 9.23 -13.46
C SER A 6 -7.95 8.13 -14.42
N TRP A 7 -8.99 7.44 -14.06
CA TRP A 7 -9.60 6.39 -14.86
C TRP A 7 -11.07 6.70 -15.07
N THR A 8 -11.54 6.57 -16.30
CA THR A 8 -12.97 6.59 -16.58
C THR A 8 -13.48 5.17 -16.49
N VAL A 9 -14.38 4.89 -15.55
CA VAL A 9 -14.96 3.55 -15.38
C VAL A 9 -15.58 3.07 -16.69
N GLN A 10 -15.19 1.88 -17.11
CA GLN A 10 -15.67 1.22 -18.33
C GLN A 10 -16.83 0.26 -18.00
N GLU A 11 -17.61 -0.12 -19.00
CA GLU A 11 -18.70 -1.11 -18.82
C GLU A 11 -18.21 -2.48 -18.33
N GLY A 12 -16.93 -2.82 -18.58
CA GLY A 12 -16.29 -4.05 -18.13
C GLY A 12 -15.74 -4.02 -16.72
N ASP A 13 -15.72 -2.85 -16.06
CA ASP A 13 -15.16 -2.69 -14.71
C ASP A 13 -16.14 -3.20 -13.66
N ARG A 14 -15.97 -4.45 -13.26
CA ARG A 14 -16.90 -5.13 -12.34
C ARG A 14 -16.84 -4.60 -10.91
N ASN A 15 -15.68 -4.10 -10.47
CA ASN A 15 -15.45 -3.58 -9.12
C ASN A 15 -14.15 -2.77 -9.06
N LEU A 16 -13.94 -2.05 -7.96
CA LEU A 16 -12.72 -1.30 -7.74
C LEU A 16 -11.47 -2.17 -7.63
N GLN A 17 -11.61 -3.44 -7.24
CA GLN A 17 -10.48 -4.36 -7.17
C GLN A 17 -9.91 -4.66 -8.57
N ALA A 18 -10.76 -4.76 -9.58
CA ALA A 18 -10.32 -4.93 -10.97
C ALA A 18 -9.56 -3.68 -11.47
N ILE A 19 -10.08 -2.49 -11.16
CA ILE A 19 -9.42 -1.21 -11.49
C ILE A 19 -8.09 -1.10 -10.74
N ALA A 20 -8.06 -1.39 -9.44
CA ALA A 20 -6.87 -1.33 -8.61
C ALA A 20 -5.75 -2.24 -9.15
N ARG A 21 -6.10 -3.45 -9.60
CA ARG A 21 -5.15 -4.38 -10.20
C ARG A 21 -4.58 -3.87 -11.52
N HIS A 22 -5.38 -3.17 -12.33
CA HIS A 22 -4.92 -2.55 -13.57
C HIS A 22 -3.85 -1.48 -13.32
N PHE A 23 -3.91 -0.80 -12.17
CA PHE A 23 -2.98 0.27 -11.78
C PHE A 23 -1.96 -0.14 -10.70
N ASP A 24 -1.81 -1.43 -10.41
CA ASP A 24 -0.90 -1.95 -9.38
C ASP A 24 -1.04 -1.20 -8.03
N THR A 25 -2.28 -1.00 -7.59
CA THR A 25 -2.60 -0.32 -6.32
C THR A 25 -3.63 -1.13 -5.51
N ALA A 26 -3.99 -0.65 -4.34
CA ALA A 26 -5.02 -1.25 -3.50
C ALA A 26 -6.39 -0.61 -3.74
N ALA A 27 -7.45 -1.41 -3.81
CA ALA A 27 -8.82 -0.91 -3.94
C ALA A 27 -9.20 0.02 -2.77
N MET A 28 -8.70 -0.26 -1.57
CA MET A 28 -8.91 0.59 -0.40
C MET A 28 -8.34 2.01 -0.59
N LEU A 29 -7.19 2.14 -1.26
CA LEU A 29 -6.59 3.45 -1.56
C LEU A 29 -7.43 4.22 -2.60
N ILE A 30 -8.00 3.52 -3.59
CA ILE A 30 -8.93 4.15 -4.53
C ILE A 30 -10.18 4.65 -3.77
N LEU A 31 -10.72 3.89 -2.82
CA LEU A 31 -11.84 4.31 -1.98
C LEU A 31 -11.51 5.51 -1.07
N GLU A 32 -10.29 5.62 -0.57
CA GLU A 32 -9.84 6.79 0.18
C GLU A 32 -9.79 8.04 -0.69
N ALA A 33 -9.28 7.89 -1.91
CA ALA A 33 -9.15 8.99 -2.86
C ALA A 33 -10.50 9.47 -3.43
N ASN A 34 -11.54 8.61 -3.42
CA ASN A 34 -12.84 8.85 -4.06
C ASN A 34 -14.00 8.58 -3.09
N ASP A 35 -14.54 9.63 -2.46
CA ASP A 35 -15.53 9.49 -1.38
C ASP A 35 -16.86 8.85 -1.76
N THR A 36 -17.27 8.94 -3.01
CA THR A 36 -18.63 8.61 -3.46
C THR A 36 -18.69 7.42 -4.41
N ILE A 37 -17.55 6.80 -4.70
CA ILE A 37 -17.54 5.68 -5.65
C ILE A 37 -18.06 4.40 -5.01
N ALA A 38 -18.91 3.68 -5.75
CA ALA A 38 -19.35 2.35 -5.34
C ALA A 38 -18.21 1.34 -5.52
N PRO A 39 -17.85 0.55 -4.46
CA PRO A 39 -16.78 -0.43 -4.56
C PRO A 39 -17.14 -1.62 -5.45
N VAL A 40 -18.42 -1.94 -5.56
CA VAL A 40 -18.96 -3.00 -6.40
C VAL A 40 -19.84 -2.35 -7.47
N GLN A 41 -19.63 -2.72 -8.72
CA GLN A 41 -20.34 -2.17 -9.89
C GLN A 41 -20.26 -0.63 -9.95
N PRO A 42 -19.07 -0.03 -10.00
CA PRO A 42 -18.95 1.40 -10.19
C PRO A 42 -19.63 1.81 -11.50
N LYS A 43 -20.30 2.96 -11.48
CA LYS A 43 -21.09 3.42 -12.64
C LYS A 43 -20.15 3.75 -13.81
N PRO A 44 -20.36 3.19 -15.02
CA PRO A 44 -19.62 3.54 -16.22
C PRO A 44 -19.66 5.05 -16.50
N GLY A 45 -18.56 5.60 -16.98
CA GLY A 45 -18.39 7.04 -17.20
C GLY A 45 -17.99 7.84 -15.96
N THR A 46 -17.99 7.23 -14.76
CA THR A 46 -17.50 7.90 -13.54
C THR A 46 -15.98 8.10 -13.63
N GLN A 47 -15.52 9.31 -13.33
CA GLN A 47 -14.09 9.60 -13.18
C GLN A 47 -13.60 9.15 -11.82
N VAL A 48 -12.57 8.33 -11.81
CA VAL A 48 -11.93 7.78 -10.61
C VAL A 48 -10.50 8.27 -10.53
N LEU A 49 -10.14 8.90 -9.41
CA LEU A 49 -8.77 9.30 -9.12
C LEU A 49 -7.99 8.05 -8.66
N ILE A 50 -6.85 7.81 -9.32
CA ILE A 50 -5.94 6.73 -8.95
C ILE A 50 -4.79 7.34 -8.12
N PRO A 51 -4.59 6.92 -6.85
CA PRO A 51 -3.55 7.48 -5.98
C PRO A 51 -2.17 6.87 -6.31
N SER A 52 -1.61 7.27 -7.45
CA SER A 52 -0.30 6.81 -7.95
C SER A 52 0.89 7.52 -7.30
N GLN A 53 0.65 8.62 -6.60
CA GLN A 53 1.68 9.36 -5.87
C GLN A 53 1.60 9.10 -4.38
N MET A 54 2.77 9.10 -3.72
CA MET A 54 2.89 8.89 -2.28
C MET A 54 4.14 9.56 -1.73
N LEU A 55 4.09 9.93 -0.45
CA LEU A 55 5.27 10.24 0.34
C LEU A 55 5.92 8.93 0.81
N LEU A 56 7.24 8.92 0.93
CA LEU A 56 7.92 7.76 1.49
C LEU A 56 7.69 7.70 3.01
N PRO A 57 7.61 6.49 3.60
CA PRO A 57 7.55 6.32 5.04
C PRO A 57 8.77 6.94 5.74
N ASP A 58 8.55 7.50 6.94
CA ASP A 58 9.60 8.09 7.77
C ASP A 58 10.37 7.00 8.55
N VAL A 59 11.16 6.23 7.82
CA VAL A 59 12.03 5.17 8.35
C VAL A 59 13.28 5.06 7.46
N PRO A 60 14.36 4.38 7.94
CA PRO A 60 15.52 4.11 7.10
C PRO A 60 15.15 3.46 5.76
N ARG A 61 15.65 4.04 4.66
CA ARG A 61 15.40 3.60 3.28
C ARG A 61 16.32 2.44 2.92
N GLU A 62 16.06 1.28 3.49
CA GLU A 62 16.86 0.06 3.27
C GLU A 62 15.97 -1.18 3.27
N GLY A 63 16.28 -2.14 2.41
CA GLY A 63 15.58 -3.41 2.36
C GLY A 63 14.09 -3.25 2.08
N ILE A 64 13.26 -3.93 2.84
CA ILE A 64 11.81 -3.96 2.69
C ILE A 64 11.17 -3.14 3.82
N VAL A 65 10.29 -2.22 3.45
CA VAL A 65 9.42 -1.49 4.38
C VAL A 65 7.97 -1.78 3.98
N VAL A 66 7.19 -2.29 4.92
CA VAL A 66 5.75 -2.47 4.74
C VAL A 66 5.03 -1.42 5.57
N ASN A 67 4.19 -0.59 4.96
CA ASN A 67 3.29 0.30 5.69
C ASN A 67 1.86 -0.26 5.64
N LEU A 68 1.43 -0.80 6.76
CA LEU A 68 0.13 -1.47 6.88
C LEU A 68 -1.04 -0.53 6.56
N ALA A 69 -0.98 0.73 7.00
CA ALA A 69 -2.04 1.71 6.73
C ALA A 69 -2.25 2.00 5.25
N GLU A 70 -1.24 1.77 4.41
CA GLU A 70 -1.28 2.02 2.97
C GLU A 70 -1.51 0.74 2.16
N LEU A 71 -1.41 -0.44 2.76
CA LEU A 71 -1.37 -1.72 2.04
C LEU A 71 -0.27 -1.74 0.97
N ARG A 72 0.90 -1.14 1.30
CA ARG A 72 2.06 -1.01 0.39
C ARG A 72 3.32 -1.61 0.98
N LEU A 73 4.10 -2.25 0.11
CA LEU A 73 5.48 -2.65 0.34
C LEU A 73 6.39 -1.76 -0.49
N TYR A 74 7.39 -1.21 0.16
CA TYR A 74 8.48 -0.44 -0.43
C TYR A 74 9.75 -1.29 -0.38
N TYR A 75 10.39 -1.50 -1.52
CA TYR A 75 11.69 -2.14 -1.58
C TYR A 75 12.74 -1.13 -2.05
N PHE A 76 13.78 -0.97 -1.25
CA PHE A 76 14.91 -0.10 -1.51
C PHE A 76 16.12 -0.96 -1.91
N PRO A 77 16.42 -1.11 -3.23
CA PRO A 77 17.54 -1.90 -3.68
C PRO A 77 18.86 -1.31 -3.18
N PRO A 78 19.81 -2.15 -2.69
CA PRO A 78 21.08 -1.66 -2.19
C PRO A 78 21.89 -0.90 -3.26
N GLY A 79 22.37 0.29 -2.92
CA GLY A 79 23.19 1.12 -3.81
C GLY A 79 22.44 1.86 -4.90
N GLU A 80 21.11 1.80 -4.90
CA GLU A 80 20.26 2.50 -5.88
C GLU A 80 19.49 3.64 -5.19
N ASN A 81 19.30 4.75 -5.92
CA ASN A 81 18.43 5.85 -5.46
C ASN A 81 17.03 5.68 -6.06
N GLN A 82 16.47 4.48 -5.90
CA GLN A 82 15.17 4.09 -6.40
C GLN A 82 14.38 3.35 -5.33
N VAL A 83 13.07 3.37 -5.43
CA VAL A 83 12.17 2.56 -4.63
C VAL A 83 11.19 1.82 -5.52
N GLN A 84 11.00 0.54 -5.27
CA GLN A 84 9.98 -0.26 -5.92
C GLN A 84 8.80 -0.37 -4.94
N VAL A 85 7.59 -0.12 -5.43
CA VAL A 85 6.38 -0.09 -4.60
C VAL A 85 5.39 -1.12 -5.11
N TYR A 86 4.85 -1.92 -4.19
CA TYR A 86 3.93 -3.02 -4.49
C TYR A 86 2.70 -2.96 -3.60
N PRO A 87 1.50 -3.25 -4.12
CA PRO A 87 0.31 -3.44 -3.30
C PRO A 87 0.40 -4.74 -2.50
N LEU A 88 -0.18 -4.73 -1.30
CA LEU A 88 -0.21 -5.88 -0.40
C LEU A 88 -1.62 -6.23 0.06
N GLY A 89 -1.88 -7.53 0.22
CA GLY A 89 -2.90 -8.03 1.14
C GLY A 89 -2.28 -8.28 2.52
N ILE A 90 -2.96 -7.90 3.58
CA ILE A 90 -2.49 -8.03 4.97
C ILE A 90 -3.47 -8.80 5.86
N GLY A 91 -3.08 -9.01 7.12
CA GLY A 91 -3.91 -9.66 8.13
C GLY A 91 -5.26 -8.99 8.32
N GLN A 92 -6.31 -9.82 8.42
CA GLN A 92 -7.66 -9.36 8.74
C GLN A 92 -7.78 -8.99 10.22
N LEU A 93 -8.88 -8.34 10.58
CA LEU A 93 -9.22 -8.04 11.97
C LEU A 93 -9.22 -9.31 12.82
N GLY A 94 -8.57 -9.25 13.99
CA GLY A 94 -8.36 -10.39 14.88
C GLY A 94 -7.23 -11.36 14.48
N LEU A 95 -6.60 -11.12 13.32
CA LEU A 95 -5.45 -11.86 12.82
C LEU A 95 -4.47 -10.91 12.13
N GLU A 96 -4.20 -9.79 12.77
CA GLU A 96 -3.44 -8.69 12.22
C GLU A 96 -2.00 -9.11 11.86
N THR A 97 -1.44 -8.45 10.84
CA THR A 97 0.00 -8.45 10.62
C THR A 97 0.63 -7.53 11.68
N PRO A 98 1.51 -8.02 12.55
CA PRO A 98 2.11 -7.19 13.59
C PRO A 98 3.17 -6.25 13.04
N GLU A 99 3.33 -5.08 13.68
CA GLU A 99 4.49 -4.23 13.47
C GLU A 99 5.74 -4.92 14.00
N MET A 100 6.82 -4.88 13.23
CA MET A 100 8.07 -5.50 13.61
C MET A 100 9.27 -4.94 12.85
N THR A 101 10.45 -5.05 13.45
CA THR A 101 11.74 -4.91 12.76
C THR A 101 12.40 -6.28 12.74
N THR A 102 12.69 -6.79 11.57
CA THR A 102 13.24 -8.13 11.35
C THR A 102 14.08 -8.18 10.07
N ARG A 103 14.26 -9.35 9.51
CA ARG A 103 14.95 -9.58 8.24
C ARG A 103 14.34 -10.78 7.51
N VAL A 104 14.65 -10.90 6.24
CA VAL A 104 14.35 -12.12 5.47
C VAL A 104 15.21 -13.26 6.04
N GLY A 105 14.56 -14.27 6.60
CA GLY A 105 15.22 -15.44 7.19
C GLY A 105 15.43 -16.54 6.15
N GLN A 106 14.45 -16.78 5.29
CA GLN A 106 14.52 -17.83 4.28
C GLN A 106 13.75 -17.44 3.02
N LYS A 107 14.32 -17.78 1.87
CA LYS A 107 13.68 -17.67 0.55
C LYS A 107 13.20 -19.06 0.12
N ILE A 108 11.92 -19.21 -0.18
CA ILE A 108 11.31 -20.51 -0.45
C ILE A 108 10.64 -20.45 -1.83
N PRO A 109 11.28 -21.00 -2.87
CA PRO A 109 10.63 -21.19 -4.15
C PRO A 109 9.69 -22.41 -4.09
N ASN A 110 8.56 -22.33 -4.76
CA ASN A 110 7.56 -23.39 -4.83
C ASN A 110 7.21 -23.98 -3.43
N PRO A 111 6.75 -23.13 -2.49
CA PRO A 111 6.49 -23.56 -1.12
C PRO A 111 5.36 -24.58 -1.07
N THR A 112 5.45 -25.50 -0.11
CA THR A 112 4.28 -26.26 0.37
C THR A 112 3.58 -25.44 1.45
N TRP A 113 2.27 -25.58 1.57
CA TRP A 113 1.51 -24.91 2.61
C TRP A 113 0.92 -25.91 3.59
N THR A 114 1.27 -25.75 4.86
CA THR A 114 0.67 -26.49 5.98
C THR A 114 -0.24 -25.55 6.76
N PRO A 115 -1.58 -25.64 6.59
CA PRO A 115 -2.49 -24.78 7.33
C PRO A 115 -2.36 -25.02 8.82
N THR A 116 -2.27 -23.95 9.62
CA THR A 116 -2.22 -24.06 11.08
C THR A 116 -3.52 -24.64 11.63
N ALA A 117 -3.49 -25.13 12.88
CA ALA A 117 -4.70 -25.66 13.54
C ALA A 117 -5.83 -24.61 13.56
N GLY A 118 -5.52 -23.33 13.83
CA GLY A 118 -6.49 -22.23 13.80
C GLY A 118 -7.07 -21.98 12.42
N ILE A 119 -6.26 -22.06 11.35
CA ILE A 119 -6.77 -21.93 9.97
C ILE A 119 -7.71 -23.10 9.64
N ARG A 120 -7.34 -24.33 10.00
CA ARG A 120 -8.20 -25.49 9.76
C ARG A 120 -9.52 -25.40 10.51
N ALA A 121 -9.50 -24.97 11.78
CA ALA A 121 -10.71 -24.77 12.57
C ALA A 121 -11.66 -23.75 11.93
N ARG A 122 -11.16 -22.56 11.59
CA ARG A 122 -11.97 -21.53 10.91
C ARG A 122 -12.50 -21.95 9.54
N SER A 123 -11.73 -22.77 8.80
CA SER A 123 -12.20 -23.31 7.52
C SER A 123 -13.32 -24.31 7.73
N LEU A 124 -13.20 -25.17 8.74
CA LEU A 124 -14.23 -26.14 9.09
C LEU A 124 -15.54 -25.49 9.51
N GLU A 125 -15.49 -24.39 10.28
CA GLU A 125 -16.66 -23.57 10.63
C GLU A 125 -17.41 -23.04 9.40
N LYS A 126 -16.67 -22.82 8.29
CA LYS A 126 -17.22 -22.42 6.99
C LYS A 126 -17.59 -23.60 6.09
N GLY A 127 -17.59 -24.83 6.63
CA GLY A 127 -17.88 -26.05 5.89
C GLY A 127 -16.77 -26.51 4.93
N VAL A 128 -15.55 -25.98 5.07
CA VAL A 128 -14.40 -26.34 4.22
C VAL A 128 -13.39 -27.16 5.01
N THR A 129 -13.18 -28.41 4.59
CA THR A 129 -12.12 -29.26 5.14
C THR A 129 -10.83 -29.05 4.35
N LEU A 130 -9.81 -28.50 5.00
CA LEU A 130 -8.50 -28.31 4.40
C LEU A 130 -7.64 -29.58 4.53
N PRO A 131 -6.82 -29.91 3.51
CA PRO A 131 -5.83 -30.97 3.60
C PRO A 131 -4.77 -30.64 4.66
N ALA A 132 -4.08 -31.66 5.17
CA ALA A 132 -2.98 -31.47 6.11
C ALA A 132 -1.83 -30.64 5.51
N VAL A 133 -1.54 -30.86 4.23
CA VAL A 133 -0.52 -30.15 3.45
C VAL A 133 -1.05 -29.92 2.05
N VAL A 134 -0.87 -28.72 1.53
CA VAL A 134 -1.10 -28.36 0.12
C VAL A 134 0.26 -28.31 -0.58
N PRO A 135 0.49 -29.14 -1.60
CA PRO A 135 1.75 -29.14 -2.34
C PRO A 135 1.94 -27.84 -3.13
N ALA A 136 3.14 -27.60 -3.61
CA ALA A 136 3.40 -26.52 -4.55
C ALA A 136 2.53 -26.69 -5.82
N GLY A 137 2.03 -25.57 -6.33
CA GLY A 137 1.19 -25.59 -7.53
C GLY A 137 0.12 -24.49 -7.53
N PRO A 138 -0.76 -24.48 -8.54
CA PRO A 138 -1.75 -23.41 -8.75
C PRO A 138 -2.79 -23.32 -7.63
N ASN A 139 -3.02 -24.39 -6.89
CA ASN A 139 -3.97 -24.41 -5.77
C ASN A 139 -3.35 -24.01 -4.43
N ASN A 140 -2.05 -23.72 -4.40
CA ASN A 140 -1.36 -23.33 -3.18
C ASN A 140 -1.59 -21.86 -2.88
N PRO A 141 -2.15 -21.51 -1.70
CA PRO A 141 -2.43 -20.11 -1.35
C PRO A 141 -1.17 -19.26 -1.11
N LEU A 142 0.01 -19.87 -1.01
CA LEU A 142 1.28 -19.14 -0.92
C LEU A 142 1.84 -18.74 -2.28
N GLY A 143 1.26 -19.23 -3.38
CA GLY A 143 1.79 -18.97 -4.71
C GLY A 143 3.13 -19.68 -4.95
N ARG A 144 3.95 -19.12 -5.86
CA ARG A 144 5.20 -19.74 -6.29
C ARG A 144 6.44 -19.33 -5.49
N TYR A 145 6.36 -18.25 -4.72
CA TYR A 145 7.48 -17.69 -3.97
C TYR A 145 7.04 -17.21 -2.59
N ALA A 146 7.85 -17.48 -1.59
CA ALA A 146 7.65 -16.98 -0.24
C ALA A 146 8.97 -16.54 0.38
N LEU A 147 8.93 -15.42 1.10
CA LEU A 147 9.98 -14.89 1.95
C LEU A 147 9.54 -15.09 3.40
N ARG A 148 10.20 -16.02 4.12
CA ARG A 148 9.95 -16.23 5.55
C ARG A 148 10.69 -15.17 6.34
N LEU A 149 10.01 -14.51 7.26
CA LEU A 149 10.60 -13.51 8.14
C LEU A 149 11.27 -14.19 9.35
N ALA A 150 12.41 -13.66 9.77
CA ALA A 150 13.12 -14.10 10.98
C ALA A 150 12.49 -13.47 12.23
N TYR A 151 11.20 -13.75 12.45
CA TYR A 151 10.42 -13.24 13.58
C TYR A 151 9.60 -14.38 14.20
N GLY A 152 9.52 -14.42 15.52
CA GLY A 152 8.86 -15.50 16.26
C GLY A 152 9.43 -16.86 15.86
N ASN A 153 8.57 -17.80 15.54
CA ASN A 153 8.93 -19.13 15.04
C ASN A 153 8.94 -19.21 13.50
N GLY A 154 8.99 -18.05 12.82
CA GLY A 154 8.95 -17.97 11.37
C GLY A 154 7.54 -18.18 10.78
N GLU A 155 6.51 -17.83 11.51
CA GLU A 155 5.12 -17.93 11.08
C GLU A 155 4.67 -16.88 10.09
N TYR A 156 5.41 -15.74 9.99
CA TYR A 156 5.08 -14.65 9.09
C TYR A 156 5.84 -14.73 7.78
N LEU A 157 5.11 -14.58 6.69
CA LEU A 157 5.61 -14.67 5.32
C LEU A 157 5.20 -13.44 4.52
N ILE A 158 6.05 -13.04 3.56
CA ILE A 158 5.67 -12.25 2.38
C ILE A 158 5.64 -13.25 1.22
N HIS A 159 4.49 -13.43 0.57
CA HIS A 159 4.32 -14.52 -0.39
C HIS A 159 3.37 -14.16 -1.54
N GLY A 160 3.39 -14.92 -2.59
CA GLY A 160 2.41 -14.85 -3.67
C GLY A 160 1.02 -15.29 -3.23
N THR A 161 0.11 -15.44 -4.17
CA THR A 161 -1.25 -15.90 -3.89
C THR A 161 -1.86 -16.59 -5.10
N ASN A 162 -2.77 -17.52 -4.85
CA ASN A 162 -3.68 -18.07 -5.85
C ASN A 162 -5.02 -17.32 -5.91
N ALA A 163 -5.18 -16.29 -5.09
CA ALA A 163 -6.36 -15.43 -5.02
C ALA A 163 -5.96 -13.97 -5.22
N PRO A 164 -5.70 -13.52 -6.47
CA PRO A 164 -5.18 -12.17 -6.75
C PRO A 164 -6.10 -11.05 -6.26
N ASP A 165 -7.40 -11.28 -6.16
CA ASP A 165 -8.36 -10.31 -5.62
C ASP A 165 -8.19 -10.05 -4.11
N SER A 166 -7.33 -10.80 -3.43
CA SER A 166 -7.00 -10.60 -2.02
C SER A 166 -5.84 -9.59 -1.79
N VAL A 167 -5.14 -9.19 -2.84
CA VAL A 167 -4.09 -8.17 -2.78
C VAL A 167 -4.76 -6.80 -2.69
N GLY A 168 -4.26 -5.94 -1.80
CA GLY A 168 -4.89 -4.65 -1.50
C GLY A 168 -6.06 -4.72 -0.52
N LEU A 169 -6.24 -5.87 0.18
CA LEU A 169 -7.29 -6.09 1.18
C LEU A 169 -6.73 -6.63 2.50
N ARG A 170 -7.53 -6.55 3.57
CA ARG A 170 -7.26 -7.13 4.89
C ARG A 170 -7.99 -8.46 5.01
N VAL A 171 -7.37 -9.54 4.57
CA VAL A 171 -8.07 -10.86 4.44
C VAL A 171 -7.21 -12.06 4.82
N SER A 172 -5.94 -11.88 5.15
CA SER A 172 -5.05 -12.99 5.51
C SER A 172 -5.10 -13.32 7.01
N SER A 173 -4.40 -14.36 7.41
CA SER A 173 -4.18 -14.72 8.81
C SER A 173 -2.85 -14.17 9.35
N GLY A 174 -2.46 -12.96 8.94
CA GLY A 174 -1.26 -12.25 9.38
C GLY A 174 -0.13 -12.20 8.37
N CYS A 175 -0.06 -13.10 7.40
CA CYS A 175 0.93 -13.05 6.32
C CYS A 175 0.57 -11.98 5.28
N MET A 176 1.57 -11.54 4.51
CA MET A 176 1.43 -10.51 3.50
C MET A 176 1.38 -11.15 2.11
N ARG A 177 0.34 -10.84 1.35
CA ARG A 177 0.08 -11.37 0.01
C ARG A 177 0.47 -10.36 -1.06
N MET A 178 1.17 -10.83 -2.09
CA MET A 178 1.55 -10.06 -3.27
C MET A 178 1.01 -10.70 -4.55
N ASN A 179 0.86 -9.91 -5.61
CA ASN A 179 0.61 -10.45 -6.94
C ASN A 179 1.75 -11.39 -7.36
N ALA A 180 1.47 -12.29 -8.28
CA ALA A 180 2.43 -13.32 -8.68
C ALA A 180 3.72 -12.74 -9.31
N ASP A 181 3.57 -11.70 -10.14
CA ASP A 181 4.69 -11.04 -10.80
C ASP A 181 5.49 -10.16 -9.81
N ASP A 182 4.80 -9.50 -8.88
CA ASP A 182 5.42 -8.66 -7.87
C ASP A 182 6.31 -9.47 -6.93
N ILE A 183 5.79 -10.59 -6.38
CA ILE A 183 6.62 -11.45 -5.51
C ILE A 183 7.76 -12.11 -6.28
N LYS A 184 7.57 -12.45 -7.57
CA LYS A 184 8.64 -12.99 -8.42
C LYS A 184 9.76 -11.95 -8.57
N ALA A 185 9.41 -10.70 -8.88
CA ALA A 185 10.37 -9.60 -9.02
C ALA A 185 11.10 -9.33 -7.71
N LEU A 186 10.38 -9.19 -6.60
CA LEU A 186 10.96 -8.97 -5.27
C LEU A 186 11.86 -10.14 -4.85
N PHE A 187 11.40 -11.38 -5.02
CA PHE A 187 12.15 -12.59 -4.68
C PHE A 187 13.48 -12.70 -5.42
N SER A 188 13.52 -12.28 -6.68
CA SER A 188 14.74 -12.34 -7.49
C SER A 188 15.83 -11.39 -6.98
N GLN A 189 15.47 -10.27 -6.36
CA GLN A 189 16.37 -9.20 -5.94
C GLN A 189 16.77 -9.31 -4.47
N VAL A 190 15.83 -9.73 -3.62
CA VAL A 190 16.02 -9.80 -2.17
C VAL A 190 16.92 -10.98 -1.79
N LYS A 191 17.80 -10.77 -0.82
CA LYS A 191 18.69 -11.80 -0.24
C LYS A 191 18.23 -12.17 1.17
N THR A 192 18.57 -13.38 1.60
CA THR A 192 18.51 -13.74 3.04
C THR A 192 19.32 -12.72 3.84
N GLY A 193 18.76 -12.25 4.96
CA GLY A 193 19.35 -11.20 5.78
C GLY A 193 18.90 -9.78 5.40
N THR A 194 18.22 -9.56 4.26
CA THR A 194 17.66 -8.25 3.91
C THR A 194 16.79 -7.72 5.04
N PRO A 195 17.03 -6.47 5.53
CA PRO A 195 16.19 -5.85 6.55
C PRO A 195 14.72 -5.78 6.15
N VAL A 196 13.82 -5.98 7.10
CA VAL A 196 12.37 -5.83 6.93
C VAL A 196 11.82 -5.02 8.09
N ARG A 197 11.08 -3.96 7.77
CA ARG A 197 10.34 -3.14 8.74
C ARG A 197 8.87 -3.18 8.39
N ILE A 198 8.03 -3.57 9.33
CA ILE A 198 6.58 -3.51 9.20
C ILE A 198 6.11 -2.43 10.17
N ILE A 199 5.49 -1.39 9.62
CA ILE A 199 5.06 -0.18 10.33
C ILE A 199 3.59 0.11 10.04
N ASN A 200 3.00 0.98 10.86
CA ASN A 200 1.65 1.47 10.67
C ASN A 200 1.64 3.00 10.77
N GLN A 201 2.00 3.67 9.68
CA GLN A 201 2.07 5.13 9.58
C GLN A 201 0.93 5.64 8.69
N PRO A 202 -0.25 5.91 9.23
CA PRO A 202 -1.37 6.46 8.45
C PRO A 202 -1.18 7.93 8.06
N VAL A 203 -0.30 8.66 8.74
CA VAL A 203 0.02 10.06 8.43
C VAL A 203 1.49 10.19 8.09
N LYS A 204 1.77 10.69 6.90
CA LYS A 204 3.12 11.03 6.44
C LYS A 204 3.18 12.50 6.06
N PHE A 205 4.33 13.12 6.23
CA PHE A 205 4.58 14.51 5.89
C PHE A 205 6.00 14.70 5.39
N ALA A 206 6.19 15.69 4.56
CA ALA A 206 7.50 16.03 3.99
C ALA A 206 7.63 17.52 3.71
N VAL A 207 8.86 17.99 3.77
CA VAL A 207 9.27 19.29 3.21
C VAL A 207 10.15 19.00 2.02
N GLU A 208 9.69 19.37 0.83
CA GLU A 208 10.42 19.16 -0.41
C GLU A 208 11.53 20.21 -0.57
N PRO A 209 12.55 19.96 -1.41
CA PRO A 209 13.65 20.89 -1.62
C PRO A 209 13.23 22.28 -2.14
N ASP A 210 12.09 22.39 -2.82
CA ASP A 210 11.49 23.66 -3.25
C ASP A 210 10.78 24.40 -2.11
N GLY A 211 10.84 23.88 -0.89
CA GLY A 211 10.21 24.43 0.31
C GLY A 211 8.73 24.08 0.46
N LYS A 212 8.14 23.40 -0.50
CA LYS A 212 6.74 22.97 -0.37
C LYS A 212 6.59 21.90 0.71
N ARG A 213 5.50 22.02 1.44
CA ARG A 213 5.12 21.11 2.50
C ARG A 213 3.95 20.26 2.06
N TYR A 214 4.08 18.95 2.27
CA TYR A 214 3.09 17.96 1.91
C TYR A 214 2.66 17.16 3.12
N VAL A 215 1.41 16.76 3.12
CA VAL A 215 0.88 15.72 4.03
C VAL A 215 0.13 14.68 3.22
N GLU A 216 0.29 13.43 3.59
CA GLU A 216 -0.47 12.30 3.07
C GLU A 216 -1.15 11.61 4.23
N VAL A 217 -2.47 11.48 4.17
CA VAL A 217 -3.29 11.03 5.29
C VAL A 217 -4.16 9.88 4.85
N HIS A 218 -3.93 8.72 5.43
CA HIS A 218 -4.70 7.50 5.24
C HIS A 218 -5.71 7.31 6.37
N ARG A 219 -6.72 6.48 6.15
CA ARG A 219 -7.61 6.03 7.22
C ARG A 219 -6.86 5.04 8.09
N PRO A 220 -6.87 5.19 9.43
CA PRO A 220 -6.32 4.17 10.32
C PRO A 220 -7.01 2.82 10.11
N LEU A 221 -6.28 1.75 10.36
CA LEU A 221 -6.85 0.41 10.34
C LEU A 221 -7.85 0.25 11.49
N SER A 222 -9.04 -0.29 11.20
CA SER A 222 -10.03 -0.62 12.22
C SER A 222 -9.48 -1.64 13.23
N GLN A 223 -9.80 -1.46 14.50
CA GLN A 223 -9.43 -2.35 15.61
C GLN A 223 -10.60 -3.23 16.04
N THR A 224 -11.82 -2.83 15.68
CA THR A 224 -13.05 -3.56 15.99
C THR A 224 -13.95 -3.64 14.75
N GLU A 225 -14.84 -4.62 14.73
CA GLU A 225 -15.82 -4.78 13.67
C GLU A 225 -16.81 -3.59 13.64
N GLY A 226 -17.10 -3.10 12.45
CA GLY A 226 -18.02 -1.97 12.25
C GLY A 226 -17.46 -0.60 12.62
N GLU A 227 -16.21 -0.52 13.07
CA GLU A 227 -15.58 0.76 13.40
C GLU A 227 -15.44 1.67 12.18
N ASN A 228 -15.83 2.94 12.35
CA ASN A 228 -15.71 3.93 11.29
C ASN A 228 -14.28 4.49 11.23
N THR A 229 -13.49 3.99 10.29
CA THR A 229 -12.09 4.41 10.10
C THR A 229 -11.91 5.90 9.74
N ARG A 230 -12.98 6.59 9.35
CA ARG A 230 -12.96 8.04 9.11
C ARG A 230 -12.90 8.86 10.40
N THR A 231 -13.28 8.28 11.54
CA THR A 231 -13.36 8.99 12.83
C THR A 231 -12.34 8.51 13.86
N ILE A 232 -11.59 7.45 13.58
CA ILE A 232 -10.52 6.97 14.46
C ILE A 232 -9.48 8.08 14.65
N ALA A 233 -9.09 8.34 15.90
CA ALA A 233 -8.03 9.29 16.21
C ALA A 233 -6.66 8.77 15.75
N TYR A 234 -5.77 9.67 15.37
CA TYR A 234 -4.38 9.35 15.07
C TYR A 234 -3.51 9.43 16.32
N THR A 235 -2.57 8.52 16.44
CA THR A 235 -1.39 8.72 17.29
C THR A 235 -0.32 9.36 16.42
N LEU A 236 -0.01 10.63 16.65
CA LEU A 236 0.91 11.42 15.84
C LEU A 236 2.28 11.53 16.52
N PRO A 237 3.39 11.37 15.80
CA PRO A 237 4.72 11.52 16.37
C PRO A 237 5.03 13.00 16.69
N ALA A 238 5.95 13.24 17.62
CA ALA A 238 6.39 14.60 17.99
C ALA A 238 6.86 15.41 16.78
N ALA A 239 7.51 14.77 15.81
CA ALA A 239 7.94 15.41 14.57
C ALA A 239 6.77 15.98 13.74
N PHE A 240 5.60 15.32 13.76
CA PHE A 240 4.41 15.86 13.12
C PHE A 240 3.90 17.13 13.80
N HIS A 241 3.95 17.18 15.12
CA HIS A 241 3.54 18.39 15.85
C HIS A 241 4.45 19.56 15.50
N ALA A 242 5.76 19.35 15.45
CA ALA A 242 6.71 20.38 15.02
C ALA A 242 6.46 20.83 13.55
N PHE A 243 6.13 19.89 12.66
CA PHE A 243 5.73 20.20 11.29
C PHE A 243 4.44 21.02 11.23
N ALA A 244 3.43 20.65 12.01
CA ALA A 244 2.13 21.33 12.04
C ALA A 244 2.22 22.77 12.63
N GLU A 245 3.17 23.02 13.53
CA GLU A 245 3.41 24.33 14.16
C GLU A 245 4.31 25.25 13.31
N ASP A 246 4.91 24.73 12.23
CA ASP A 246 5.73 25.54 11.32
C ASP A 246 4.87 26.60 10.63
N LYS A 247 5.28 27.87 10.76
CA LYS A 247 4.60 29.04 10.15
C LYS A 247 4.44 28.95 8.63
N ALA A 248 5.25 28.11 7.98
CA ALA A 248 5.13 27.87 6.55
C ALA A 248 4.12 26.77 6.20
N VAL A 249 3.42 26.22 7.18
CA VAL A 249 2.26 25.33 6.99
C VAL A 249 0.97 26.14 7.09
N ASP A 250 0.06 25.92 6.15
CA ASP A 250 -1.31 26.42 6.19
C ASP A 250 -2.16 25.52 7.09
N ASP A 251 -2.47 25.98 8.28
CA ASP A 251 -3.24 25.26 9.28
C ASP A 251 -4.63 24.79 8.77
N LEU A 252 -5.29 25.64 7.94
CA LEU A 252 -6.59 25.28 7.38
C LEU A 252 -6.47 24.14 6.36
N GLN A 253 -5.47 24.16 5.48
CA GLN A 253 -5.22 23.10 4.51
C GLN A 253 -4.80 21.81 5.22
N LEU A 254 -3.96 21.91 6.25
CA LEU A 254 -3.56 20.77 7.05
C LEU A 254 -4.79 20.12 7.74
N LYS A 255 -5.64 20.88 8.39
CA LYS A 255 -6.87 20.40 9.01
C LYS A 255 -7.82 19.74 8.01
N LYS A 256 -7.97 20.33 6.82
CA LYS A 256 -8.75 19.72 5.73
C LYS A 256 -8.17 18.38 5.29
N ALA A 257 -6.87 18.29 5.09
CA ALA A 257 -6.22 17.05 4.70
C ALA A 257 -6.37 15.96 5.78
N MET A 258 -6.15 16.32 7.06
CA MET A 258 -6.31 15.43 8.21
C MET A 258 -7.74 14.91 8.37
N SER A 259 -8.73 15.73 8.07
CA SER A 259 -10.15 15.34 8.10
C SER A 259 -10.54 14.50 6.87
N ARG A 260 -10.04 14.86 5.68
CA ARG A 260 -10.41 14.23 4.41
C ARG A 260 -9.85 12.81 4.28
N ARG A 261 -8.64 12.54 4.78
CA ARG A 261 -7.99 11.20 4.76
C ARG A 261 -7.99 10.59 3.36
N ALA A 262 -7.45 11.34 2.40
CA ALA A 262 -7.57 11.01 0.98
C ALA A 262 -6.57 9.98 0.46
N GLY A 263 -5.55 9.62 1.24
CA GLY A 263 -4.56 8.61 0.88
C GLY A 263 -3.60 9.02 -0.25
N TYR A 264 -3.45 10.32 -0.51
CA TYR A 264 -2.47 10.88 -1.45
C TYR A 264 -1.87 12.19 -0.94
N PRO A 265 -0.67 12.59 -1.42
CA PRO A 265 -0.04 13.82 -0.99
C PRO A 265 -0.85 15.08 -1.32
N VAL A 266 -0.99 15.95 -0.32
CA VAL A 266 -1.67 17.25 -0.44
C VAL A 266 -0.68 18.35 -0.04
N VAL A 267 -0.60 19.42 -0.84
CA VAL A 267 0.20 20.61 -0.49
C VAL A 267 -0.47 21.35 0.66
N VAL A 268 0.29 21.61 1.72
CA VAL A 268 -0.15 22.34 2.90
C VAL A 268 0.75 23.55 3.20
N SER A 269 1.45 24.08 2.20
CA SER A 269 2.31 25.27 2.36
C SER A 269 1.48 26.52 2.52
N ALA A 270 1.87 27.40 3.47
CA ALA A 270 1.30 28.74 3.60
C ALA A 270 1.57 29.56 2.33
N GLY A 271 0.58 30.31 1.85
CA GLY A 271 0.71 31.14 0.63
C GLY A 271 0.59 30.37 -0.69
N ALA A 272 0.49 29.05 -0.68
CA ALA A 272 0.01 28.29 -1.83
C ALA A 272 -1.49 28.59 -1.97
N GLY A 273 -1.84 29.62 -2.71
CA GLY A 273 -3.22 30.05 -2.93
C GLY A 273 -4.11 28.85 -3.26
N SER A 274 -5.31 28.85 -2.70
CA SER A 274 -6.38 27.87 -2.89
C SER A 274 -6.61 27.59 -4.38
N THR A 275 -5.79 26.77 -4.99
CA THR A 275 -6.15 26.07 -6.21
C THR A 275 -6.82 24.77 -5.82
N ALA A 276 -8.05 24.87 -5.35
CA ALA A 276 -9.03 23.83 -5.58
C ALA A 276 -9.11 23.70 -7.10
N THR A 277 -8.29 22.83 -7.68
CA THR A 277 -8.31 22.58 -9.11
C THR A 277 -9.56 21.78 -9.41
N SER A 278 -10.59 22.49 -9.83
CA SER A 278 -11.63 21.94 -10.69
C SER A 278 -10.93 21.28 -11.89
N LEU A 279 -11.36 20.08 -12.23
CA LEU A 279 -10.95 19.32 -13.41
C LEU A 279 -11.10 20.23 -14.67
N SER A 280 -10.02 20.75 -15.18
CA SER A 280 -9.93 21.20 -16.56
C SER A 280 -8.50 20.98 -17.06
N ALA A 281 -8.40 20.18 -18.10
CA ALA A 281 -7.17 19.91 -18.81
C ALA A 281 -6.69 21.19 -19.54
N GLN A 282 -5.42 21.55 -19.36
CA GLN A 282 -4.66 22.28 -20.38
C GLN A 282 -3.18 21.91 -20.31
N ASN A 283 -2.67 21.46 -21.45
CA ASN A 283 -1.25 21.25 -21.75
C ASN A 283 -0.48 22.57 -21.80
N SER A 284 0.70 22.59 -21.21
CA SER A 284 1.86 23.25 -21.84
C SER A 284 3.15 22.94 -21.09
N SER A 285 4.14 22.60 -21.86
CA SER A 285 5.53 22.28 -21.55
C SER A 285 6.35 23.49 -21.11
N SER A 286 7.27 23.32 -20.16
CA SER A 286 8.66 23.81 -20.26
C SER A 286 9.51 23.46 -19.05
N ASP A 287 10.74 23.26 -19.36
CA ASP A 287 11.89 22.63 -18.74
C ASP A 287 12.59 23.49 -17.66
N ASN A 288 13.35 22.80 -16.81
CA ASN A 288 14.61 23.12 -16.14
C ASN A 288 14.62 23.20 -14.62
N GLY A 289 15.46 22.32 -14.07
CA GLY A 289 16.13 22.51 -12.78
C GLY A 289 16.27 21.25 -11.93
N LEU A 290 17.31 20.48 -12.19
CA LEU A 290 18.05 19.53 -11.34
C LEU A 290 17.55 19.32 -9.91
N LEU A 291 16.74 18.32 -9.73
CA LEU A 291 16.68 17.44 -8.54
C LEU A 291 16.29 16.07 -9.05
N THR A 292 17.11 15.08 -8.74
CA THR A 292 16.84 13.70 -9.15
C THR A 292 15.51 13.24 -8.57
N PRO A 293 14.46 13.08 -9.39
CA PRO A 293 13.22 12.49 -8.92
C PRO A 293 13.50 11.06 -8.54
N VAL A 294 12.97 10.62 -7.41
CA VAL A 294 12.87 9.19 -7.10
C VAL A 294 12.00 8.59 -8.20
N SER A 295 12.63 7.85 -9.12
CA SER A 295 11.90 7.22 -10.21
C SER A 295 11.12 6.04 -9.66
N TYR A 296 9.81 6.12 -9.75
CA TYR A 296 8.91 5.00 -9.44
C TYR A 296 8.88 4.08 -10.67
N THR A 297 9.56 2.97 -10.61
CA THR A 297 9.48 1.97 -11.68
C THR A 297 8.51 0.87 -11.30
N HIS A 298 7.34 0.89 -11.92
CA HIS A 298 6.54 -0.31 -12.09
C HIS A 298 7.18 -1.11 -13.23
N LEU A 299 7.88 -2.19 -12.88
CA LEU A 299 8.35 -3.13 -13.87
C LEU A 299 7.15 -3.96 -14.37
N ARG A 300 6.51 -3.52 -15.45
CA ARG A 300 5.74 -4.43 -16.29
C ARG A 300 6.74 -5.15 -17.20
N ALA A 301 6.81 -6.47 -17.09
CA ALA A 301 7.30 -7.29 -18.18
C ALA A 301 6.27 -7.20 -19.31
N HIS A 302 6.56 -6.42 -20.35
CA HIS A 302 5.85 -6.55 -21.61
C HIS A 302 6.43 -7.78 -22.30
N GLU A 303 5.67 -8.88 -22.35
CA GLU A 303 5.90 -9.91 -23.33
C GLU A 303 5.29 -9.42 -24.65
N THR A 304 6.16 -9.34 -25.66
CA THR A 304 5.80 -9.26 -27.07
C THR A 304 5.42 -10.64 -27.57
#